data_4c297776e6056327a3a96a28e433926a
#
_entry.id   4c297776e6056327a3a96a28e433926a
#
_cell.length_a   1.000
_cell.length_b   1.000
_cell.length_c   1.000
_cell.angle_alpha   90.00
_cell.angle_beta   90.00
_cell.angle_gamma   90.00
#
_symmetry.space_group_name_H-M   'P 1'
#
loop_
_entity.id
_entity.type
_entity.pdbx_description
1 polymer ?
#
loop_
_entity_poly.entity_id
_entity_poly.type
_entity_poly.pdbx_seq_one_letter_code
_entity_poly.pdbx_strand_id
1 'polypeptide(L)'
;MTVLDNKTKLNYQNGYLIYNKKYIFKGKFLSKDQFKIAEICFNTSMTGYQEILTDPSYKSQFINFTFPLIGIVGCNNEDYESWKIHASGLICNELFELSSNWRAQTNFTNWIISQNSCAFFDLDTRAVTKIVRNFGPKNIMLCSEEYFENKGICLLYTSPSPRDAIP
;
A
#
# COMPACT_ATOMS: atom_id res chain seq x y z
N MET A 1 -12.87 -28.64 18.20
CA MET A 1 -12.78 -27.75 17.01
C MET A 1 -12.98 -26.33 17.53
N THR A 2 -11.90 -25.71 17.98
CA THR A 2 -11.94 -24.41 18.67
C THR A 2 -11.61 -23.34 17.65
N VAL A 3 -12.62 -22.60 17.22
CA VAL A 3 -12.46 -21.42 16.37
C VAL A 3 -11.83 -20.34 17.24
N LEU A 4 -10.56 -20.07 17.03
CA LEU A 4 -9.88 -18.92 17.63
C LEU A 4 -10.33 -17.66 16.91
N ASP A 5 -11.36 -17.03 17.46
CA ASP A 5 -11.78 -15.66 17.14
C ASP A 5 -10.75 -14.66 17.69
N ASN A 6 -9.56 -14.61 17.10
CA ASN A 6 -8.68 -13.46 17.24
C ASN A 6 -8.91 -12.51 16.07
N LYS A 7 -10.05 -11.85 16.06
CA LYS A 7 -10.25 -10.62 15.29
C LYS A 7 -9.35 -9.54 15.85
N THR A 8 -8.13 -9.46 15.37
CA THR A 8 -7.32 -8.26 15.51
C THR A 8 -8.07 -7.17 14.75
N LYS A 9 -8.75 -6.30 15.48
CA LYS A 9 -9.52 -5.21 14.88
C LYS A 9 -8.55 -4.35 14.09
N LEU A 10 -8.65 -4.40 12.76
CA LEU A 10 -7.84 -3.59 11.86
C LEU A 10 -7.99 -2.12 12.25
N ASN A 11 -6.91 -1.52 12.68
CA ASN A 11 -6.90 -0.11 13.06
C ASN A 11 -6.53 0.74 11.84
N TYR A 12 -7.44 0.80 10.86
CA TYR A 12 -7.36 1.70 9.72
C TYR A 12 -8.21 2.95 9.96
N GLN A 13 -7.87 4.02 9.28
CA GLN A 13 -8.60 5.29 9.31
C GLN A 13 -8.93 5.75 7.89
N ASN A 14 -9.89 6.65 7.76
CA ASN A 14 -10.11 7.31 6.49
C ASN A 14 -8.86 8.10 6.09
N GLY A 15 -8.63 8.20 4.80
CA GLY A 15 -7.45 8.91 4.31
C GLY A 15 -7.55 9.28 2.84
N TYR A 16 -6.49 9.88 2.36
CA TYR A 16 -6.38 10.38 0.99
C TYR A 16 -5.08 9.93 0.32
N LEU A 17 -5.20 9.55 -0.94
CA LEU A 17 -4.11 9.43 -1.89
C LEU A 17 -4.09 10.68 -2.75
N ILE A 18 -2.94 11.36 -2.80
CA ILE A 18 -2.78 12.62 -3.51
C ILE A 18 -1.69 12.48 -4.56
N TYR A 19 -2.08 12.57 -5.83
CA TYR A 19 -1.16 12.55 -6.96
C TYR A 19 -1.08 13.95 -7.58
N ASN A 20 0.10 14.55 -7.55
CA ASN A 20 0.41 15.83 -8.19
C ASN A 20 -0.54 16.98 -7.82
N LYS A 21 -1.06 17.03 -6.57
CA LYS A 21 -2.04 18.01 -6.06
C LYS A 21 -3.37 18.10 -6.81
N LYS A 22 -3.46 17.51 -7.97
CA LYS A 22 -4.63 17.61 -8.86
C LYS A 22 -5.59 16.45 -8.68
N TYR A 23 -5.04 15.26 -8.43
CA TYR A 23 -5.83 14.05 -8.32
C TYR A 23 -5.81 13.57 -6.88
N ILE A 24 -7.00 13.56 -6.25
CA ILE A 24 -7.19 13.17 -4.85
C ILE A 24 -8.20 12.03 -4.83
N PHE A 25 -7.82 10.92 -4.21
CA PHE A 25 -8.67 9.76 -4.01
C PHE A 25 -8.91 9.57 -2.53
N LYS A 26 -10.16 9.42 -2.13
CA LYS A 26 -10.54 9.02 -0.78
C LYS A 26 -10.46 7.50 -0.66
N GLY A 27 -10.01 7.02 0.50
CA GLY A 27 -9.92 5.60 0.79
C GLY A 27 -9.65 5.35 2.27
N LYS A 28 -9.11 4.19 2.57
CA LYS A 28 -8.74 3.76 3.92
C LYS A 28 -7.23 3.62 4.03
N PHE A 29 -6.67 4.17 5.08
CA PHE A 29 -5.25 4.21 5.35
C PHE A 29 -4.90 3.36 6.57
N LEU A 30 -4.15 2.31 6.36
CA LEU A 30 -3.58 1.43 7.36
C LEU A 30 -2.10 1.78 7.50
N SER A 31 -1.72 2.48 8.55
CA SER A 31 -0.34 2.87 8.84
C SER A 31 -0.21 3.29 10.29
N LYS A 32 1.00 3.19 10.84
CA LYS A 32 1.35 3.82 12.11
C LYS A 32 1.65 5.31 11.95
N ASP A 33 2.05 5.71 10.74
CA ASP A 33 2.34 7.10 10.42
C ASP A 33 1.05 7.83 9.99
N GLN A 34 0.98 9.13 10.21
CA GLN A 34 -0.14 9.95 9.75
C GLN A 34 -0.07 10.26 8.26
N PHE A 35 1.12 10.21 7.68
CA PHE A 35 1.33 10.35 6.25
C PHE A 35 2.61 9.64 5.80
N LYS A 36 2.69 9.34 4.51
CA LYS A 36 3.89 8.79 3.88
C LYS A 36 3.99 9.27 2.43
N ILE A 37 5.19 9.57 1.99
CA ILE A 37 5.48 10.02 0.62
C ILE A 37 6.44 9.04 -0.04
N ALA A 38 6.11 8.60 -1.25
CA ALA A 38 6.98 7.77 -2.08
C ALA A 38 6.55 7.85 -3.55
N GLU A 39 7.41 7.41 -4.44
CA GLU A 39 7.07 7.27 -5.86
C GLU A 39 6.06 6.14 -6.05
N ILE A 40 5.05 6.36 -6.90
CA ILE A 40 4.06 5.34 -7.22
C ILE A 40 4.45 4.58 -8.49
N CYS A 41 4.35 3.26 -8.45
CA CYS A 41 4.30 2.40 -9.62
C CYS A 41 3.04 1.53 -9.57
N PHE A 42 2.73 0.80 -10.64
CA PHE A 42 1.65 -0.17 -10.64
C PHE A 42 2.13 -1.56 -11.06
N ASN A 43 1.43 -2.57 -10.60
CA ASN A 43 1.69 -3.96 -10.91
C ASN A 43 0.37 -4.65 -11.30
N THR A 44 0.37 -5.39 -12.40
CA THR A 44 -0.81 -6.05 -12.97
C THR A 44 -0.94 -7.52 -12.58
N SER A 45 -0.06 -8.05 -11.75
CA SER A 45 -0.10 -9.44 -11.31
C SER A 45 -1.35 -9.72 -10.48
N MET A 46 -1.95 -10.88 -10.70
CA MET A 46 -3.11 -11.35 -9.94
C MET A 46 -2.74 -12.03 -8.64
N THR A 47 -1.51 -12.54 -8.53
CA THR A 47 -0.94 -13.22 -7.37
C THR A 47 0.50 -12.77 -7.16
N GLY A 48 1.18 -13.31 -6.15
CA GLY A 48 2.59 -13.02 -5.92
C GLY A 48 2.84 -11.69 -5.20
N TYR A 49 1.87 -11.18 -4.47
CA TYR A 49 2.03 -9.89 -3.77
C TYR A 49 3.13 -9.94 -2.71
N GLN A 50 3.33 -11.09 -2.08
CA GLN A 50 4.36 -11.27 -1.05
C GLN A 50 5.76 -11.15 -1.66
N GLU A 51 6.01 -11.81 -2.78
CA GLU A 51 7.27 -11.70 -3.54
C GLU A 51 7.49 -10.26 -4.00
N ILE A 52 6.49 -9.63 -4.59
CA ILE A 52 6.57 -8.26 -5.11
C ILE A 52 6.91 -7.27 -3.99
N LEU A 53 6.22 -7.33 -2.85
CA LEU A 53 6.44 -6.39 -1.74
C LEU A 53 7.79 -6.59 -1.05
N THR A 54 8.33 -7.80 -1.08
CA THR A 54 9.64 -8.14 -0.49
C THR A 54 10.80 -8.00 -1.48
N ASP A 55 10.53 -7.70 -2.75
CA ASP A 55 11.56 -7.46 -3.76
C ASP A 55 12.27 -6.11 -3.50
N PRO A 56 13.60 -6.11 -3.28
CA PRO A 56 14.38 -4.90 -3.10
C PRO A 56 14.28 -3.88 -4.24
N SER A 57 13.91 -4.32 -5.45
CA SER A 57 13.72 -3.45 -6.63
C SER A 57 12.63 -2.39 -6.41
N TYR A 58 11.66 -2.67 -5.55
CA TYR A 58 10.57 -1.75 -5.21
C TYR A 58 10.86 -0.87 -3.99
N LYS A 59 12.12 -0.81 -3.56
CA LYS A 59 12.50 0.04 -2.43
C LYS A 59 12.08 1.50 -2.66
N SER A 60 11.46 2.08 -1.65
CA SER A 60 10.96 3.47 -1.66
C SER A 60 9.85 3.75 -2.68
N GLN A 61 9.13 2.73 -3.12
CA GLN A 61 7.97 2.88 -4.01
C GLN A 61 6.69 2.40 -3.35
N PHE A 62 5.57 3.07 -3.65
CA PHE A 62 4.23 2.53 -3.44
C PHE A 62 3.84 1.69 -4.65
N ILE A 63 3.31 0.50 -4.40
CA ILE A 63 2.88 -0.40 -5.46
C ILE A 63 1.35 -0.39 -5.53
N ASN A 64 0.80 0.13 -6.62
CA ASN A 64 -0.62 0.08 -6.92
C ASN A 64 -0.93 -1.23 -7.63
N PHE A 65 -1.62 -2.14 -6.95
CA PHE A 65 -2.09 -3.39 -7.53
C PHE A 65 -3.38 -3.17 -8.31
N THR A 66 -3.36 -3.52 -9.58
CA THR A 66 -4.53 -3.36 -10.46
C THR A 66 -5.57 -4.46 -10.25
N PHE A 67 -5.15 -5.63 -9.79
CA PHE A 67 -6.06 -6.72 -9.46
C PHE A 67 -6.87 -6.38 -8.21
N PRO A 68 -8.21 -6.50 -8.25
CA PRO A 68 -9.07 -5.98 -7.18
C PRO A 68 -9.00 -6.79 -5.88
N LEU A 69 -8.66 -8.08 -5.94
CA LEU A 69 -8.74 -9.01 -4.81
C LEU A 69 -7.35 -9.30 -4.24
N ILE A 70 -6.81 -8.38 -3.46
CA ILE A 70 -5.48 -8.53 -2.85
C ILE A 70 -5.59 -9.15 -1.45
N GLY A 71 -4.78 -10.18 -1.20
CA GLY A 71 -4.70 -10.86 0.10
C GLY A 71 -5.36 -12.24 0.16
N ILE A 72 -6.12 -12.64 -0.86
CA ILE A 72 -6.84 -13.94 -0.88
C ILE A 72 -5.89 -15.13 -0.73
N VAL A 73 -4.72 -15.10 -1.34
CA VAL A 73 -3.76 -16.22 -1.26
C VAL A 73 -3.01 -16.28 0.09
N GLY A 74 -3.14 -15.28 0.94
CA GLY A 74 -2.43 -15.20 2.21
C GLY A 74 -0.92 -15.10 2.05
N CYS A 75 -0.20 -15.42 3.12
CA CYS A 75 1.26 -15.41 3.16
C CYS A 75 1.80 -16.73 3.74
N ASN A 76 3.03 -17.06 3.35
CA ASN A 76 3.78 -18.20 3.87
C ASN A 76 5.27 -17.84 4.03
N ASN A 77 6.06 -18.77 4.55
CA ASN A 77 7.48 -18.55 4.84
C ASN A 77 8.40 -18.84 3.63
N GLU A 78 7.87 -19.23 2.49
CA GLU A 78 8.65 -19.63 1.31
C GLU A 78 8.63 -18.58 0.20
N ASP A 79 7.53 -17.83 0.07
CA ASP A 79 7.30 -16.90 -1.04
C ASP A 79 7.87 -15.49 -0.74
N TYR A 80 9.14 -15.43 -0.34
CA TYR A 80 9.88 -14.20 -0.11
C TYR A 80 10.99 -14.02 -1.12
N GLU A 81 11.11 -12.84 -1.72
CA GLU A 81 12.32 -12.43 -2.43
C GLU A 81 13.42 -11.96 -1.47
N SER A 82 13.02 -11.46 -0.29
CA SER A 82 13.92 -11.11 0.79
C SER A 82 13.21 -11.15 2.15
N TRP A 83 13.96 -11.00 3.24
CA TRP A 83 13.49 -11.18 4.60
C TRP A 83 12.46 -10.15 5.12
N LYS A 84 12.19 -9.06 4.39
CA LYS A 84 11.26 -8.00 4.78
C LYS A 84 10.56 -7.36 3.58
N ILE A 85 9.52 -6.59 3.85
CA ILE A 85 8.92 -5.69 2.86
C ILE A 85 9.89 -4.53 2.59
N HIS A 86 10.25 -4.34 1.32
CA HIS A 86 11.07 -3.23 0.83
C HIS A 86 10.22 -2.10 0.23
N ALA A 87 9.06 -2.41 -0.32
CA ALA A 87 8.14 -1.40 -0.80
C ALA A 87 7.75 -0.43 0.33
N SER A 88 7.51 0.83 -0.02
CA SER A 88 7.01 1.83 0.94
C SER A 88 5.61 1.52 1.44
N GLY A 89 4.84 0.79 0.67
CA GLY A 89 3.51 0.31 0.99
C GLY A 89 2.78 -0.16 -0.25
N LEU A 90 1.55 -0.61 -0.06
CA LEU A 90 0.69 -1.09 -1.14
C LEU A 90 -0.57 -0.24 -1.26
N ILE A 91 -1.09 -0.19 -2.47
CA ILE A 91 -2.38 0.41 -2.80
C ILE A 91 -3.20 -0.66 -3.51
N CYS A 92 -4.41 -0.91 -3.04
CA CYS A 92 -5.30 -1.91 -3.64
C CYS A 92 -6.77 -1.48 -3.56
N ASN A 93 -7.61 -2.10 -4.38
CA ASN A 93 -9.05 -1.83 -4.35
C ASN A 93 -9.66 -2.37 -3.05
N GLU A 94 -9.42 -3.64 -2.75
CA GLU A 94 -9.93 -4.30 -1.56
C GLU A 94 -8.81 -5.11 -0.89
N LEU A 95 -8.71 -5.00 0.43
CA LEU A 95 -7.75 -5.73 1.24
C LEU A 95 -8.49 -6.84 2.00
N PHE A 96 -8.22 -8.10 1.63
CA PHE A 96 -8.87 -9.25 2.25
C PHE A 96 -8.25 -9.61 3.59
N GLU A 97 -9.09 -9.76 4.61
CA GLU A 97 -8.68 -10.17 5.95
C GLU A 97 -8.53 -11.69 6.08
N LEU A 98 -9.22 -12.44 5.24
CA LEU A 98 -9.21 -13.91 5.27
C LEU A 98 -8.48 -14.46 4.06
N SER A 99 -7.58 -15.39 4.29
CA SER A 99 -6.93 -16.15 3.22
C SER A 99 -7.71 -17.39 2.86
N SER A 100 -7.77 -17.69 1.57
CA SER A 100 -8.46 -18.88 1.01
C SER A 100 -7.48 -19.73 0.19
N ASN A 101 -6.32 -20.06 0.75
CA ASN A 101 -5.30 -20.88 0.11
C ASN A 101 -4.73 -21.87 1.12
N TRP A 102 -4.59 -23.14 0.72
CA TRP A 102 -4.04 -24.21 1.56
C TRP A 102 -2.59 -23.96 2.00
N ARG A 103 -1.82 -23.17 1.25
CA ARG A 103 -0.43 -22.79 1.58
C ARG A 103 -0.35 -21.61 2.56
N ALA A 104 -1.46 -20.94 2.83
CA ALA A 104 -1.45 -19.77 3.72
C ALA A 104 -1.16 -20.18 5.17
N GLN A 105 -0.12 -19.61 5.75
CA GLN A 105 0.23 -19.75 7.16
C GLN A 105 -0.26 -18.54 7.97
N THR A 106 -0.34 -17.39 7.34
CA THR A 106 -0.82 -16.14 7.92
C THR A 106 -1.68 -15.42 6.90
N ASN A 107 -2.72 -14.71 7.36
CA ASN A 107 -3.45 -13.87 6.43
C ASN A 107 -2.63 -12.62 6.06
N PHE A 108 -2.87 -12.13 4.85
CA PHE A 108 -2.08 -11.06 4.25
C PHE A 108 -2.10 -9.76 5.06
N THR A 109 -3.24 -9.41 5.62
CA THR A 109 -3.39 -8.19 6.41
C THR A 109 -2.59 -8.24 7.70
N ASN A 110 -2.62 -9.36 8.42
CA ASN A 110 -1.80 -9.53 9.62
C ASN A 110 -0.31 -9.50 9.30
N TRP A 111 0.08 -10.05 8.15
CA TRP A 111 1.45 -9.99 7.70
C TRP A 111 1.91 -8.55 7.42
N ILE A 112 1.11 -7.74 6.71
CA ILE A 112 1.40 -6.31 6.48
C ILE A 112 1.60 -5.56 7.80
N ILE A 113 0.74 -5.80 8.78
CA ILE A 113 0.83 -5.19 10.12
C ILE A 113 2.10 -5.63 10.83
N SER A 114 2.43 -6.93 10.80
CA SER A 114 3.62 -7.48 11.45
C SER A 114 4.91 -6.92 10.88
N GLN A 115 4.93 -6.63 9.58
CA GLN A 115 6.04 -6.00 8.88
C GLN A 115 6.10 -4.47 9.07
N ASN A 116 5.16 -3.90 9.81
CA ASN A 116 5.05 -2.45 10.00
C ASN A 116 4.99 -1.66 8.67
N SER A 117 4.39 -2.27 7.66
CA SER A 117 4.17 -1.65 6.36
C SER A 117 2.85 -0.90 6.31
N CYS A 118 2.66 -0.04 5.32
CA CYS A 118 1.41 0.65 5.14
C CYS A 118 0.60 0.08 3.96
N ALA A 119 -0.72 0.21 4.05
CA ALA A 119 -1.64 -0.10 2.98
C ALA A 119 -2.66 1.02 2.81
N PHE A 120 -3.02 1.29 1.57
CA PHE A 120 -4.10 2.20 1.22
C PHE A 120 -5.09 1.46 0.33
N PHE A 121 -6.35 1.40 0.73
CA PHE A 121 -7.36 0.57 0.07
C PHE A 121 -8.73 1.23 0.05
N ASP A 122 -9.73 0.55 -0.53
CA ASP A 122 -11.08 1.06 -0.73
C ASP A 122 -11.13 2.27 -1.67
N LEU A 123 -10.44 2.13 -2.82
CA LEU A 123 -10.42 3.15 -3.88
C LEU A 123 -10.39 2.51 -5.27
N ASP A 124 -10.69 3.29 -6.30
CA ASP A 124 -10.58 2.87 -7.70
C ASP A 124 -9.11 2.84 -8.17
N THR A 125 -8.46 1.70 -7.99
CA THR A 125 -7.08 1.46 -8.44
C THR A 125 -6.92 1.50 -9.95
N ARG A 126 -7.98 1.26 -10.72
CA ARG A 126 -7.97 1.39 -12.18
C ARG A 126 -7.84 2.85 -12.61
N ALA A 127 -8.55 3.76 -11.94
CA ALA A 127 -8.39 5.19 -12.15
C ALA A 127 -6.98 5.66 -11.79
N VAL A 128 -6.43 5.21 -10.67
CA VAL A 128 -5.04 5.48 -10.26
C VAL A 128 -4.06 4.99 -11.33
N THR A 129 -4.22 3.76 -11.82
CA THR A 129 -3.36 3.18 -12.86
C THR A 129 -3.38 4.01 -14.15
N LYS A 130 -4.56 4.47 -14.57
CA LYS A 130 -4.68 5.33 -15.77
C LYS A 130 -3.90 6.64 -15.61
N ILE A 131 -3.96 7.25 -14.42
CA ILE A 131 -3.22 8.48 -14.13
C ILE A 131 -1.71 8.23 -14.19
N VAL A 132 -1.22 7.17 -13.54
CA VAL A 132 0.20 6.81 -13.56
C VAL A 132 0.68 6.49 -14.98
N ARG A 133 -0.12 5.81 -15.79
CA ARG A 133 0.21 5.55 -17.22
C ARG A 133 0.30 6.82 -18.06
N ASN A 134 -0.61 7.75 -17.83
CA ASN A 134 -0.70 8.96 -18.66
C ASN A 134 0.34 10.03 -18.26
N PHE A 135 0.65 10.14 -16.97
CA PHE A 135 1.48 11.23 -16.44
C PHE A 135 2.82 10.76 -15.86
N GLY A 136 3.06 9.45 -15.85
CA GLY A 136 4.28 8.82 -15.38
C GLY A 136 4.31 8.57 -13.86
N PRO A 137 5.32 7.83 -13.40
CA PRO A 137 5.57 7.64 -11.98
C PRO A 137 5.97 8.97 -11.34
N LYS A 138 5.36 9.30 -10.21
CA LYS A 138 5.63 10.53 -9.43
C LYS A 138 5.52 10.24 -7.95
N ASN A 139 6.10 11.09 -7.14
CA ASN A 139 5.88 11.07 -5.71
C ASN A 139 4.41 11.39 -5.42
N ILE A 140 3.77 10.51 -4.65
CA ILE A 140 2.43 10.68 -4.12
C ILE A 140 2.49 10.77 -2.61
N MET A 141 1.46 11.32 -2.01
CA MET A 141 1.26 11.28 -0.57
C MET A 141 0.06 10.38 -0.25
N LEU A 142 0.26 9.47 0.68
CA LEU A 142 -0.80 8.79 1.40
C LEU A 142 -0.89 9.43 2.79
N CYS A 143 -2.08 9.81 3.23
CA CYS A 143 -2.25 10.43 4.53
C CYS A 143 -3.61 10.12 5.16
N SER A 144 -3.67 10.27 6.48
CA SER A 144 -4.92 10.23 7.21
C SER A 144 -5.80 11.43 6.89
N GLU A 145 -7.12 11.27 7.06
CA GLU A 145 -8.07 12.38 6.92
C GLU A 145 -7.76 13.53 7.87
N GLU A 146 -7.44 13.22 9.12
CA GLU A 146 -7.03 14.20 10.12
C GLU A 146 -5.80 15.01 9.69
N TYR A 147 -4.78 14.35 9.16
CA TYR A 147 -3.58 15.02 8.67
C TYR A 147 -3.89 15.93 7.47
N PHE A 148 -4.71 15.45 6.55
CA PHE A 148 -5.12 16.22 5.37
C PHE A 148 -5.91 17.49 5.76
N GLU A 149 -6.83 17.38 6.69
CA GLU A 149 -7.63 18.52 7.18
C GLU A 149 -6.77 19.58 7.90
N ASN A 150 -5.79 19.13 8.69
CA ASN A 150 -4.90 20.02 9.46
C ASN A 150 -3.81 20.71 8.63
N LYS A 151 -3.28 20.03 7.62
CA LYS A 151 -2.10 20.51 6.87
C LYS A 151 -2.38 20.90 5.42
N GLY A 152 -3.44 20.40 4.83
CA GLY A 152 -3.82 20.68 3.44
C GLY A 152 -2.83 20.13 2.40
N ILE A 153 -3.05 20.52 1.16
CA ILE A 153 -2.29 20.04 -0.02
C ILE A 153 -0.86 20.62 -0.10
N CYS A 154 -0.55 21.66 0.68
CA CYS A 154 0.71 22.43 0.55
C CYS A 154 1.99 21.60 0.79
N LEU A 155 1.91 20.48 1.50
CA LEU A 155 3.09 19.72 1.94
C LEU A 155 3.78 18.87 0.87
N LEU A 156 3.13 18.57 -0.25
CA LEU A 156 3.75 17.79 -1.34
C LEU A 156 4.96 18.51 -2.00
N TYR A 157 5.12 19.82 -1.76
CA TYR A 157 6.21 20.61 -2.35
C TYR A 157 7.43 20.81 -1.44
N THR A 158 7.34 20.47 -0.16
CA THR A 158 8.44 20.67 0.79
C THR A 158 9.33 19.44 0.96
N SER A 159 8.94 18.29 0.39
CA SER A 159 9.76 17.09 0.42
C SER A 159 10.60 16.99 -0.85
N PRO A 160 11.95 17.02 -0.77
CA PRO A 160 12.80 16.80 -1.92
C PRO A 160 12.56 15.42 -2.51
N SER A 161 12.53 15.34 -3.85
CA SER A 161 12.50 14.04 -4.55
C SER A 161 13.72 13.23 -4.11
N PRO A 162 13.58 11.90 -3.86
CA PRO A 162 14.74 11.04 -3.59
C PRO A 162 15.81 11.08 -4.70
N ARG A 163 15.43 11.51 -5.92
CA ARG A 163 16.35 11.69 -7.05
C ARG A 163 17.13 13.00 -6.99
N ASP A 164 16.67 14.00 -6.24
CA ASP A 164 17.33 15.32 -6.08
C ASP A 164 18.35 15.31 -4.92
N ALA A 165 18.47 14.21 -4.20
CA ALA A 165 19.36 14.04 -3.06
C ALA A 165 20.72 13.39 -3.40
N ILE A 166 21.09 13.34 -4.67
CA ILE A 166 22.42 12.84 -5.11
C ILE A 166 23.29 14.07 -5.38
N PRO A 167 24.39 14.28 -4.61
CA PRO A 167 25.37 15.32 -4.91
C PRO A 167 26.16 15.01 -6.17
#